data_fd71de17b10ef79517aa569eb4efdc61
#
_entry.id   fd71de17b10ef79517aa569eb4efdc61
#
_cell.length_a   1.000
_cell.length_b   1.000
_cell.length_c   1.000
_cell.angle_alpha   90.00
_cell.angle_beta   90.00
_cell.angle_gamma   90.00
#
_symmetry.space_group_name_H-M   'P 1'
#
loop_
_entity.id
_entity.type
_entity.pdbx_description
1 polymer ?
#
loop_
_entity_poly.entity_id
_entity_poly.type
_entity_poly.pdbx_seq_one_letter_code
_entity_poly.pdbx_strand_id
1 'polypeptide(L)'
;IGSYRTYSNPEAVEKGRLDGSMNYNSNSCGALQSDITLEPGQTAELIYILGQKDNREASAILEEYKEKGRADREIAELKSYWHSTLNRFQVETPSEEFNNMINVWNAFQCFITFIWSRAASFVYCGLRNGYGYRDTVQDIQGIIHLDPETAADKIRFMLSAQVDNGGGLPLVKFNHNAGHENTPDDPEYVKETGHPSYRADDALWLFPTIVKYIGESGNKSFLDEVI
;
A
#
# COMPACT_ATOMS: atom_id res chain seq x y z
N ILE A 1 12.17 -9.55 24.82
CA ILE A 1 11.06 -9.62 25.80
C ILE A 1 11.46 -10.50 26.96
N GLY A 2 12.13 -11.64 26.72
CA GLY A 2 12.51 -12.64 27.71
C GLY A 2 11.50 -13.80 27.81
N SER A 3 12.01 -14.97 28.23
CA SER A 3 11.17 -16.15 28.44
C SER A 3 10.20 -15.91 29.60
N TYR A 4 8.94 -16.30 29.41
CA TYR A 4 7.88 -16.13 30.42
C TYR A 4 7.56 -14.66 30.77
N ARG A 5 7.90 -13.72 29.89
CA ARG A 5 7.61 -12.29 30.00
C ARG A 5 6.55 -11.84 29.00
N THR A 6 5.99 -10.66 29.21
CA THR A 6 4.99 -10.03 28.32
C THR A 6 5.52 -8.70 27.79
N TYR A 7 4.82 -8.11 26.81
CA TYR A 7 5.15 -6.78 26.29
C TYR A 7 5.00 -5.68 27.34
N SER A 8 4.16 -5.87 28.35
CA SER A 8 3.98 -4.91 29.46
C SER A 8 5.08 -5.01 30.52
N ASN A 9 5.85 -6.11 30.55
CA ASN A 9 6.97 -6.31 31.46
C ASN A 9 8.14 -7.03 30.78
N PRO A 10 8.83 -6.37 29.83
CA PRO A 10 9.97 -6.96 29.15
C PRO A 10 11.18 -7.07 30.08
N GLU A 11 11.86 -8.21 30.05
CA GLU A 11 13.04 -8.47 30.86
C GLU A 11 14.16 -7.42 30.67
N ALA A 12 14.37 -6.95 29.41
CA ALA A 12 15.39 -5.96 29.13
C ALA A 12 15.11 -4.59 29.79
N VAL A 13 13.84 -4.23 29.95
CA VAL A 13 13.45 -3.00 30.67
C VAL A 13 13.71 -3.14 32.15
N GLU A 14 13.38 -4.30 32.73
CA GLU A 14 13.67 -4.60 34.16
C GLU A 14 15.18 -4.62 34.47
N LYS A 15 15.98 -5.18 33.54
CA LYS A 15 17.45 -5.20 33.66
C LYS A 15 18.13 -3.90 33.28
N GLY A 16 17.41 -2.96 32.68
CA GLY A 16 17.93 -1.70 32.17
C GLY A 16 18.86 -1.82 30.94
N ARG A 17 18.94 -3.00 30.32
CA ARG A 17 19.81 -3.23 29.15
C ARG A 17 19.31 -4.35 28.24
N LEU A 18 19.63 -4.23 26.97
CA LEU A 18 19.54 -5.31 26.00
C LEU A 18 20.74 -6.25 26.11
N ASP A 19 20.52 -7.54 25.87
CA ASP A 19 21.55 -8.58 25.90
C ASP A 19 22.11 -8.96 24.52
N GLY A 20 21.59 -8.32 23.45
CA GLY A 20 21.98 -8.60 22.06
C GLY A 20 21.56 -9.99 21.57
N SER A 21 20.62 -10.63 22.24
CA SER A 21 20.18 -11.98 21.86
C SER A 21 19.43 -12.00 20.53
N MET A 22 19.61 -13.08 19.78
CA MET A 22 18.84 -13.39 18.58
C MET A 22 17.97 -14.62 18.85
N ASN A 23 16.67 -14.50 18.57
CA ASN A 23 15.73 -15.59 18.75
C ASN A 23 15.27 -16.14 17.40
N TYR A 24 15.12 -17.45 17.34
CA TYR A 24 14.61 -18.18 16.18
C TYR A 24 13.33 -18.94 16.56
N ASN A 25 12.45 -19.14 15.59
CA ASN A 25 11.22 -19.92 15.76
C ASN A 25 10.23 -19.38 16.82
N SER A 26 10.20 -18.07 17.00
CA SER A 26 9.25 -17.39 17.89
C SER A 26 8.77 -16.09 17.24
N ASN A 27 7.81 -15.42 17.87
CA ASN A 27 7.45 -14.05 17.47
C ASN A 27 8.65 -13.13 17.73
N SER A 28 9.38 -12.84 16.65
CA SER A 28 10.58 -12.01 16.73
C SER A 28 10.20 -10.53 16.87
N CYS A 29 10.99 -9.80 17.65
CA CYS A 29 10.92 -8.34 17.70
C CYS A 29 12.32 -7.75 17.56
N GLY A 30 12.42 -6.60 16.90
CA GLY A 30 13.62 -5.77 16.90
C GLY A 30 13.58 -4.83 18.11
N ALA A 31 14.69 -4.72 18.81
CA ALA A 31 14.82 -3.79 19.93
C ALA A 31 16.14 -3.03 19.81
N LEU A 32 16.06 -1.71 19.94
CA LEU A 32 17.21 -0.81 19.97
C LEU A 32 17.23 -0.08 21.32
N GLN A 33 18.42 0.12 21.85
CA GLN A 33 18.62 0.90 23.07
C GLN A 33 19.65 1.99 22.79
N SER A 34 19.35 3.20 23.24
CA SER A 34 20.27 4.34 23.22
C SER A 34 20.31 4.95 24.61
N ASP A 35 21.50 5.05 25.19
CA ASP A 35 21.72 5.67 26.49
C ASP A 35 22.11 7.15 26.28
N ILE A 36 21.34 8.08 26.84
CA ILE A 36 21.52 9.51 26.65
C ILE A 36 21.61 10.19 28.01
N THR A 37 22.60 11.05 28.16
CA THR A 37 22.71 11.93 29.31
C THR A 37 22.43 13.35 28.85
N LEU A 38 21.47 14.02 29.51
CA LEU A 38 21.11 15.40 29.22
C LEU A 38 21.42 16.29 30.41
N GLU A 39 22.16 17.36 30.17
CA GLU A 39 22.32 18.44 31.13
C GLU A 39 21.08 19.34 31.15
N PRO A 40 20.86 20.12 32.22
CA PRO A 40 19.71 21.03 32.28
C PRO A 40 19.66 21.97 31.07
N GLY A 41 18.51 21.94 30.34
CA GLY A 41 18.28 22.73 29.12
C GLY A 41 18.81 22.11 27.84
N GLN A 42 19.46 20.95 27.87
CA GLN A 42 19.86 20.22 26.67
C GLN A 42 18.73 19.39 26.08
N THR A 43 18.77 19.26 24.76
CA THR A 43 17.86 18.41 23.97
C THR A 43 18.68 17.45 23.11
N ALA A 44 18.26 16.19 23.03
CA ALA A 44 18.81 15.22 22.07
C ALA A 44 17.71 14.77 21.13
N GLU A 45 18.05 14.58 19.88
CA GLU A 45 17.18 14.04 18.83
C GLU A 45 17.65 12.64 18.46
N LEU A 46 16.73 11.71 18.37
CA LEU A 46 16.96 10.34 17.93
C LEU A 46 16.07 10.02 16.74
N ILE A 47 16.68 9.45 15.72
CA ILE A 47 15.98 9.01 14.52
C ILE A 47 16.08 7.50 14.42
N TYR A 48 14.93 6.82 14.39
CA TYR A 48 14.82 5.40 14.15
C TYR A 48 14.20 5.16 12.78
N ILE A 49 14.82 4.32 11.98
CA ILE A 49 14.35 3.98 10.64
C ILE A 49 13.95 2.51 10.63
N LEU A 50 12.73 2.24 10.18
CA LEU A 50 12.23 0.89 9.91
C LEU A 50 11.85 0.79 8.44
N GLY A 51 12.43 -0.18 7.73
CA GLY A 51 12.16 -0.39 6.32
C GLY A 51 12.60 -1.76 5.84
N GLN A 52 12.26 -2.06 4.59
CA GLN A 52 12.68 -3.26 3.89
C GLN A 52 13.18 -2.88 2.50
N LYS A 53 14.47 -3.06 2.26
CA LYS A 53 15.15 -2.81 1.00
C LYS A 53 16.37 -3.73 0.86
N ASP A 54 16.93 -3.82 -0.33
CA ASP A 54 18.24 -4.47 -0.47
C ASP A 54 19.35 -3.69 0.26
N ASN A 55 20.48 -4.32 0.50
CA ASN A 55 21.54 -3.74 1.33
C ASN A 55 22.12 -2.42 0.77
N ARG A 56 22.13 -2.22 -0.56
CA ARG A 56 22.70 -1.00 -1.16
C ARG A 56 21.73 0.16 -1.01
N GLU A 57 20.44 -0.07 -1.33
CA GLU A 57 19.39 0.93 -1.17
C GLU A 57 19.20 1.31 0.30
N ALA A 58 19.20 0.31 1.19
CA ALA A 58 19.08 0.55 2.63
C ALA A 58 20.22 1.44 3.16
N SER A 59 21.46 1.19 2.73
CA SER A 59 22.61 2.00 3.15
C SER A 59 22.51 3.44 2.68
N ALA A 60 22.06 3.67 1.44
CA ALA A 60 21.87 5.01 0.90
C ALA A 60 20.80 5.79 1.68
N ILE A 61 19.66 5.15 1.97
CA ILE A 61 18.57 5.72 2.78
C ILE A 61 19.07 6.07 4.18
N LEU A 62 19.82 5.16 4.83
CA LEU A 62 20.35 5.41 6.16
C LEU A 62 21.30 6.62 6.19
N GLU A 63 22.16 6.79 5.18
CA GLU A 63 23.03 7.95 5.09
C GLU A 63 22.25 9.27 4.88
N GLU A 64 21.23 9.24 4.04
CA GLU A 64 20.35 10.39 3.81
C GLU A 64 19.65 10.87 5.10
N TYR A 65 19.12 9.94 5.90
CA TYR A 65 18.42 10.29 7.14
C TYR A 65 19.35 10.65 8.32
N LYS A 66 20.66 10.51 8.18
CA LYS A 66 21.62 11.10 9.14
C LYS A 66 21.71 12.63 9.02
N GLU A 67 21.26 13.20 7.92
CA GLU A 67 21.25 14.63 7.74
C GLU A 67 20.28 15.30 8.71
N LYS A 68 20.79 16.29 9.45
CA LYS A 68 19.97 17.04 10.42
C LYS A 68 18.78 17.70 9.75
N GLY A 69 17.59 17.51 10.31
CA GLY A 69 16.35 18.09 9.80
C GLY A 69 15.75 17.33 8.60
N ARG A 70 16.34 16.19 8.18
CA ARG A 70 15.78 15.39 7.08
C ARG A 70 14.38 14.88 7.42
N ALA A 71 14.20 14.36 8.63
CA ALA A 71 12.91 13.86 9.09
C ALA A 71 11.83 14.98 9.10
N ASP A 72 12.18 16.19 9.50
CA ASP A 72 11.25 17.33 9.50
C ASP A 72 10.84 17.73 8.07
N ARG A 73 11.78 17.70 7.13
CA ARG A 73 11.48 17.94 5.70
C ARG A 73 10.53 16.90 5.16
N GLU A 74 10.76 15.62 5.42
CA GLU A 74 9.86 14.54 5.01
C GLU A 74 8.44 14.72 5.55
N ILE A 75 8.30 15.09 6.82
CA ILE A 75 6.99 15.36 7.42
C ILE A 75 6.30 16.55 6.73
N ALA A 76 7.05 17.60 6.40
CA ALA A 76 6.53 18.76 5.70
C ALA A 76 6.09 18.40 4.26
N GLU A 77 6.90 17.66 3.54
CA GLU A 77 6.59 17.15 2.19
C GLU A 77 5.37 16.24 2.20
N LEU A 78 5.28 15.30 3.15
CA LEU A 78 4.13 14.42 3.32
C LEU A 78 2.84 15.19 3.62
N LYS A 79 2.91 16.19 4.50
CA LYS A 79 1.77 17.09 4.77
C LYS A 79 1.34 17.84 3.50
N SER A 80 2.30 18.39 2.76
CA SER A 80 2.02 19.10 1.51
C SER A 80 1.36 18.17 0.47
N TYR A 81 1.86 16.96 0.32
CA TYR A 81 1.29 15.96 -0.56
C TYR A 81 -0.18 15.67 -0.21
N TRP A 82 -0.46 15.33 1.04
CA TRP A 82 -1.83 15.02 1.46
C TRP A 82 -2.77 16.22 1.33
N HIS A 83 -2.36 17.41 1.72
CA HIS A 83 -3.18 18.60 1.55
C HIS A 83 -3.45 18.89 0.07
N SER A 84 -2.45 18.80 -0.80
CA SER A 84 -2.67 19.04 -2.23
C SER A 84 -3.59 18.01 -2.87
N THR A 85 -3.49 16.75 -2.45
CA THR A 85 -4.32 15.66 -2.95
C THR A 85 -5.77 15.78 -2.47
N LEU A 86 -5.97 15.95 -1.17
CA LEU A 86 -7.30 16.05 -0.57
C LEU A 86 -8.05 17.32 -1.02
N ASN A 87 -7.32 18.42 -1.26
CA ASN A 87 -7.92 19.68 -1.73
C ASN A 87 -8.44 19.65 -3.17
N ARG A 88 -8.17 18.59 -3.93
CA ARG A 88 -8.73 18.45 -5.29
C ARG A 88 -10.24 18.26 -5.32
N PHE A 89 -10.80 17.74 -4.24
CA PHE A 89 -12.24 17.60 -4.06
C PHE A 89 -12.62 18.03 -2.65
N GLN A 90 -13.43 19.10 -2.55
CA GLN A 90 -13.87 19.66 -1.29
C GLN A 90 -15.36 19.98 -1.32
N VAL A 91 -16.04 19.69 -0.24
CA VAL A 91 -17.41 20.10 0.01
C VAL A 91 -17.45 21.04 1.20
N GLU A 92 -18.33 22.03 1.14
CA GLU A 92 -18.60 22.94 2.26
C GLU A 92 -20.11 22.95 2.53
N THR A 93 -20.49 22.47 3.71
CA THR A 93 -21.87 22.38 4.17
C THR A 93 -21.98 22.93 5.60
N PRO A 94 -23.19 23.18 6.10
CA PRO A 94 -23.38 23.59 7.49
C PRO A 94 -22.95 22.54 8.54
N SER A 95 -22.70 21.28 8.15
CA SER A 95 -22.24 20.23 9.07
C SER A 95 -20.73 20.02 8.92
N GLU A 96 -19.98 20.40 9.96
CA GLU A 96 -18.53 20.17 10.03
C GLU A 96 -18.17 18.68 9.99
N GLU A 97 -18.97 17.83 10.64
CA GLU A 97 -18.77 16.40 10.68
C GLU A 97 -18.90 15.77 9.28
N PHE A 98 -19.90 16.23 8.51
CA PHE A 98 -20.08 15.80 7.14
C PHE A 98 -18.92 16.26 6.25
N ASN A 99 -18.49 17.52 6.39
CA ASN A 99 -17.35 18.06 5.66
C ASN A 99 -16.08 17.26 5.96
N ASN A 100 -15.79 16.98 7.23
CA ASN A 100 -14.66 16.15 7.64
C ASN A 100 -14.74 14.73 7.07
N MET A 101 -15.92 14.14 7.10
CA MET A 101 -16.12 12.79 6.56
C MET A 101 -15.79 12.72 5.07
N ILE A 102 -16.27 13.68 4.29
CA ILE A 102 -16.09 13.68 2.81
C ILE A 102 -14.69 14.16 2.44
N ASN A 103 -14.25 15.31 2.97
CA ASN A 103 -13.04 15.99 2.52
C ASN A 103 -11.75 15.30 2.97
N VAL A 104 -11.80 14.56 4.07
CA VAL A 104 -10.61 13.93 4.65
C VAL A 104 -10.76 12.43 4.73
N TRP A 105 -11.75 11.97 5.49
CA TRP A 105 -11.81 10.58 5.91
C TRP A 105 -12.11 9.62 4.76
N ASN A 106 -13.13 9.89 3.95
CA ASN A 106 -13.48 9.04 2.81
C ASN A 106 -12.37 9.04 1.76
N ALA A 107 -11.83 10.22 1.44
CA ALA A 107 -10.73 10.34 0.50
C ALA A 107 -9.51 9.55 0.94
N PHE A 108 -9.11 9.70 2.21
CA PHE A 108 -8.00 8.94 2.80
C PHE A 108 -8.26 7.42 2.76
N GLN A 109 -9.47 6.96 3.15
CA GLN A 109 -9.82 5.55 3.14
C GLN A 109 -9.81 4.96 1.72
N CYS A 110 -10.29 5.70 0.72
CA CYS A 110 -10.22 5.28 -0.68
C CYS A 110 -8.77 5.13 -1.15
N PHE A 111 -7.90 6.08 -0.79
CA PHE A 111 -6.47 5.99 -1.09
C PHE A 111 -5.80 4.80 -0.42
N ILE A 112 -6.05 4.57 0.86
CA ILE A 112 -5.48 3.43 1.59
C ILE A 112 -5.96 2.11 0.97
N THR A 113 -7.25 2.01 0.68
CA THR A 113 -7.82 0.82 0.02
C THR A 113 -7.16 0.57 -1.34
N PHE A 114 -6.99 1.62 -2.14
CA PHE A 114 -6.35 1.55 -3.44
C PHE A 114 -4.88 1.11 -3.36
N ILE A 115 -4.10 1.72 -2.44
CA ILE A 115 -2.67 1.42 -2.30
C ILE A 115 -2.44 0.01 -1.74
N TRP A 116 -3.21 -0.37 -0.73
CA TRP A 116 -3.05 -1.63 -0.01
C TRP A 116 -3.83 -2.79 -0.62
N SER A 117 -4.63 -2.55 -1.68
CA SER A 117 -5.45 -3.57 -2.34
C SER A 117 -6.28 -4.38 -1.33
N ARG A 118 -6.95 -3.68 -0.42
CA ARG A 118 -7.75 -4.27 0.69
C ARG A 118 -6.94 -5.18 1.61
N ALA A 119 -5.62 -5.02 1.66
CA ALA A 119 -4.75 -5.75 2.56
C ALA A 119 -4.99 -5.30 4.01
N ALA A 120 -5.86 -6.01 4.73
CA ALA A 120 -6.22 -5.69 6.11
C ALA A 120 -5.12 -6.12 7.10
N SER A 121 -4.36 -7.14 6.78
CA SER A 121 -3.24 -7.65 7.60
C SER A 121 -2.39 -8.65 6.83
N PHE A 122 -1.18 -8.90 7.30
CA PHE A 122 -0.34 -9.98 6.77
C PHE A 122 -1.00 -11.36 6.83
N VAL A 123 -1.84 -11.58 7.82
CA VAL A 123 -2.59 -12.83 7.98
C VAL A 123 -3.69 -12.94 6.95
N TYR A 124 -4.45 -11.87 6.74
CA TYR A 124 -5.57 -11.85 5.80
C TYR A 124 -5.10 -11.95 4.35
N CYS A 125 -4.08 -11.22 3.98
CA CYS A 125 -3.52 -11.26 2.63
C CYS A 125 -2.74 -12.54 2.35
N GLY A 126 -2.42 -13.32 3.40
CA GLY A 126 -1.88 -14.66 3.30
C GLY A 126 -0.59 -14.74 2.50
N LEU A 127 0.30 -13.77 2.61
CA LEU A 127 1.53 -13.67 1.81
C LEU A 127 1.27 -13.57 0.28
N ARG A 128 0.07 -13.24 -0.13
CA ARG A 128 -0.24 -12.99 -1.54
C ARG A 128 0.47 -11.71 -1.97
N ASN A 129 1.32 -11.83 -2.95
CA ASN A 129 2.09 -10.71 -3.50
C ASN A 129 1.43 -10.19 -4.78
N GLY A 130 0.18 -9.72 -4.68
CA GLY A 130 -0.54 -9.27 -5.86
C GLY A 130 -1.87 -8.61 -5.53
N TYR A 131 -2.49 -8.11 -6.59
CA TYR A 131 -3.78 -7.46 -6.57
C TYR A 131 -4.90 -8.43 -6.94
N GLY A 132 -5.97 -8.49 -6.18
CA GLY A 132 -7.23 -9.10 -6.64
C GLY A 132 -7.76 -8.27 -7.80
N TYR A 133 -8.04 -8.91 -8.94
CA TYR A 133 -8.41 -8.19 -10.16
C TYR A 133 -9.63 -7.30 -9.97
N ARG A 134 -10.77 -7.90 -9.66
CA ARG A 134 -12.03 -7.20 -9.46
C ARG A 134 -11.94 -6.14 -8.37
N ASP A 135 -11.35 -6.50 -7.24
CA ASP A 135 -11.24 -5.62 -6.09
C ASP A 135 -10.46 -4.36 -6.43
N THR A 136 -9.30 -4.52 -7.07
CA THR A 136 -8.44 -3.40 -7.45
C THR A 136 -9.11 -2.50 -8.49
N VAL A 137 -9.76 -3.09 -9.49
CA VAL A 137 -10.46 -2.32 -10.52
C VAL A 137 -11.61 -1.48 -9.93
N GLN A 138 -12.32 -2.02 -8.95
CA GLN A 138 -13.34 -1.26 -8.21
C GLN A 138 -12.72 -0.15 -7.34
N ASP A 139 -11.61 -0.44 -6.65
CA ASP A 139 -10.96 0.51 -5.75
C ASP A 139 -10.38 1.72 -6.49
N ILE A 140 -9.95 1.55 -7.74
CA ILE A 140 -9.52 2.66 -8.61
C ILE A 140 -10.60 3.75 -8.69
N GLN A 141 -11.87 3.37 -8.74
CA GLN A 141 -12.98 4.33 -8.87
C GLN A 141 -13.06 5.33 -7.71
N GLY A 142 -12.54 4.94 -6.54
CA GLY A 142 -12.54 5.77 -5.34
C GLY A 142 -11.52 6.91 -5.36
N ILE A 143 -10.53 6.87 -6.27
CA ILE A 143 -9.44 7.86 -6.30
C ILE A 143 -9.34 8.67 -7.59
N ILE A 144 -10.15 8.37 -8.61
CA ILE A 144 -10.05 9.03 -9.94
C ILE A 144 -10.13 10.55 -9.80
N HIS A 145 -11.04 11.06 -8.99
CA HIS A 145 -11.23 12.50 -8.75
C HIS A 145 -10.12 13.13 -7.90
N LEU A 146 -9.35 12.32 -7.18
CA LEU A 146 -8.25 12.78 -6.32
C LEU A 146 -6.90 12.70 -7.05
N ASP A 147 -6.67 11.63 -7.80
CA ASP A 147 -5.43 11.39 -8.52
C ASP A 147 -5.69 10.60 -9.82
N PRO A 148 -6.14 11.29 -10.88
CA PRO A 148 -6.48 10.64 -12.14
C PRO A 148 -5.26 10.00 -12.84
N GLU A 149 -4.05 10.51 -12.61
CA GLU A 149 -2.83 9.97 -13.20
C GLU A 149 -2.49 8.61 -12.61
N THR A 150 -2.44 8.53 -11.28
CA THR A 150 -2.21 7.26 -10.56
C THR A 150 -3.33 6.26 -10.85
N ALA A 151 -4.58 6.72 -10.98
CA ALA A 151 -5.70 5.88 -11.39
C ALA A 151 -5.50 5.30 -12.80
N ALA A 152 -5.08 6.12 -13.78
CA ALA A 152 -4.79 5.68 -15.13
C ALA A 152 -3.69 4.62 -15.19
N ASP A 153 -2.60 4.84 -14.45
CA ASP A 153 -1.49 3.87 -14.39
C ASP A 153 -1.95 2.53 -13.83
N LYS A 154 -2.79 2.55 -12.82
CA LYS A 154 -3.36 1.31 -12.28
C LYS A 154 -4.33 0.64 -13.25
N ILE A 155 -5.13 1.40 -14.01
CA ILE A 155 -5.99 0.85 -15.07
C ILE A 155 -5.12 0.17 -16.13
N ARG A 156 -4.05 0.81 -16.62
CA ARG A 156 -3.11 0.21 -17.58
C ARG A 156 -2.52 -1.08 -17.05
N PHE A 157 -2.08 -1.06 -15.80
CA PHE A 157 -1.54 -2.25 -15.15
C PHE A 157 -2.55 -3.40 -15.09
N MET A 158 -3.81 -3.12 -14.74
CA MET A 158 -4.85 -4.15 -14.69
C MET A 158 -5.26 -4.64 -16.08
N LEU A 159 -5.29 -3.75 -17.09
CA LEU A 159 -5.53 -4.14 -18.49
C LEU A 159 -4.43 -5.08 -19.00
N SER A 160 -3.17 -4.82 -18.68
CA SER A 160 -2.06 -5.69 -19.06
C SER A 160 -2.14 -7.10 -18.47
N ALA A 161 -3.00 -7.31 -17.49
CA ALA A 161 -3.22 -8.61 -16.85
C ALA A 161 -4.44 -9.37 -17.41
N GLN A 162 -5.03 -8.91 -18.53
CA GLN A 162 -6.04 -9.69 -19.25
C GLN A 162 -5.37 -10.81 -20.05
N VAL A 163 -6.04 -11.95 -20.10
CA VAL A 163 -5.63 -13.07 -20.95
C VAL A 163 -6.29 -12.95 -22.34
N ASP A 164 -5.78 -13.73 -23.31
CA ASP A 164 -6.17 -13.63 -24.73
C ASP A 164 -7.69 -13.72 -25.00
N ASN A 165 -8.43 -14.38 -24.13
CA ASN A 165 -9.90 -14.48 -24.24
C ASN A 165 -10.64 -13.34 -23.53
N GLY A 166 -9.93 -12.32 -23.02
CA GLY A 166 -10.48 -11.18 -22.31
C GLY A 166 -10.78 -11.40 -20.83
N GLY A 167 -10.47 -12.58 -20.29
CA GLY A 167 -10.59 -12.86 -18.85
C GLY A 167 -9.55 -12.09 -18.03
N GLY A 168 -9.88 -11.76 -16.79
CA GLY A 168 -8.95 -11.15 -15.84
C GLY A 168 -8.31 -12.21 -14.94
N LEU A 169 -7.01 -12.10 -14.71
CA LEU A 169 -6.32 -12.97 -13.76
C LEU A 169 -6.87 -12.76 -12.34
N PRO A 170 -7.26 -13.80 -11.60
CA PRO A 170 -7.81 -13.65 -10.25
C PRO A 170 -6.90 -12.90 -9.28
N LEU A 171 -5.57 -13.04 -9.49
CA LEU A 171 -4.53 -12.36 -8.75
C LEU A 171 -3.47 -11.84 -9.73
N VAL A 172 -3.29 -10.53 -9.77
CA VAL A 172 -2.25 -9.88 -10.58
C VAL A 172 -1.04 -9.60 -9.71
N LYS A 173 0.09 -10.22 -10.00
CA LYS A 173 1.32 -10.03 -9.23
C LYS A 173 1.86 -8.61 -9.40
N PHE A 174 2.52 -8.08 -8.37
CA PHE A 174 3.12 -6.74 -8.40
C PHE A 174 4.20 -6.57 -9.48
N ASN A 175 4.88 -7.65 -9.84
CA ASN A 175 5.89 -7.71 -10.89
C ASN A 175 5.36 -8.36 -12.17
N HIS A 176 4.06 -8.27 -12.44
CA HIS A 176 3.44 -8.82 -13.62
C HIS A 176 4.09 -8.26 -14.90
N ASN A 177 4.46 -9.16 -15.81
CA ASN A 177 4.91 -8.78 -17.16
C ASN A 177 3.71 -8.79 -18.10
N ALA A 178 3.39 -7.65 -18.69
CA ALA A 178 2.28 -7.50 -19.62
C ALA A 178 2.25 -8.63 -20.67
N GLY A 179 1.10 -9.31 -20.77
CA GLY A 179 0.83 -10.29 -21.80
C GLY A 179 1.51 -11.65 -21.69
N HIS A 180 2.24 -11.94 -20.61
CA HIS A 180 3.06 -13.16 -20.54
C HIS A 180 2.77 -14.10 -19.36
N GLU A 181 1.96 -13.69 -18.41
CA GLU A 181 1.54 -14.60 -17.36
C GLU A 181 0.25 -15.32 -17.76
N ASN A 182 0.39 -16.47 -18.36
CA ASN A 182 -0.68 -17.46 -18.29
C ASN A 182 -0.82 -17.82 -16.82
N THR A 183 -1.95 -17.51 -16.19
CA THR A 183 -2.29 -18.19 -14.96
C THR A 183 -2.45 -19.64 -15.35
N PRO A 184 -1.61 -20.56 -14.88
CA PRO A 184 -1.90 -21.95 -15.11
C PRO A 184 -3.25 -22.19 -14.45
N ASP A 185 -4.21 -22.59 -15.26
CA ASP A 185 -5.44 -23.14 -14.74
C ASP A 185 -5.04 -24.21 -13.73
N ASP A 186 -5.68 -24.22 -12.57
CA ASP A 186 -5.55 -25.34 -11.68
C ASP A 186 -6.00 -26.60 -12.46
N PRO A 187 -5.10 -27.52 -12.81
CA PRO A 187 -5.45 -28.66 -13.65
C PRO A 187 -6.54 -29.53 -13.06
N GLU A 188 -6.65 -29.58 -11.73
CA GLU A 188 -7.71 -30.33 -11.03
C GLU A 188 -9.05 -29.62 -11.18
N TYR A 189 -9.07 -28.28 -11.01
CA TYR A 189 -10.27 -27.49 -11.21
C TYR A 189 -10.81 -27.58 -12.64
N VAL A 190 -9.94 -27.45 -13.64
CA VAL A 190 -10.32 -27.57 -15.06
C VAL A 190 -10.83 -28.97 -15.37
N LYS A 191 -10.21 -29.98 -14.80
CA LYS A 191 -10.66 -31.38 -14.96
C LYS A 191 -12.03 -31.64 -14.34
N GLU A 192 -12.32 -31.05 -13.18
CA GLU A 192 -13.61 -31.23 -12.50
C GLU A 192 -14.73 -30.41 -13.14
N THR A 193 -14.45 -29.18 -13.52
CA THR A 193 -15.49 -28.22 -13.94
C THR A 193 -15.57 -28.03 -15.45
N GLY A 194 -14.51 -28.35 -16.17
CA GLY A 194 -14.37 -28.03 -17.60
C GLY A 194 -14.19 -26.54 -17.90
N HIS A 195 -13.97 -25.72 -16.88
CA HIS A 195 -13.85 -24.26 -17.00
C HIS A 195 -12.51 -23.76 -16.48
N PRO A 196 -11.97 -22.65 -17.03
CA PRO A 196 -10.82 -21.95 -16.48
C PRO A 196 -11.07 -21.52 -15.04
N SER A 197 -10.01 -21.41 -14.25
CA SER A 197 -10.10 -21.05 -12.81
C SER A 197 -10.28 -19.57 -12.55
N TYR A 198 -10.52 -18.72 -13.55
CA TYR A 198 -10.81 -17.32 -13.36
C TYR A 198 -12.31 -17.02 -13.26
N ARG A 199 -12.62 -15.92 -12.57
CA ARG A 199 -14.00 -15.52 -12.35
C ARG A 199 -14.53 -14.79 -13.57
N ALA A 200 -15.78 -15.10 -13.95
CA ALA A 200 -16.39 -14.56 -15.17
C ALA A 200 -16.62 -13.04 -15.14
N ASP A 201 -16.76 -12.44 -13.95
CA ASP A 201 -17.07 -11.02 -13.79
C ASP A 201 -15.84 -10.12 -13.55
N ASP A 202 -14.66 -10.69 -13.29
CA ASP A 202 -13.48 -9.92 -12.90
C ASP A 202 -13.13 -8.84 -13.95
N ALA A 203 -13.04 -9.22 -15.22
CA ALA A 203 -12.71 -8.29 -16.30
C ALA A 203 -13.86 -7.29 -16.63
N LEU A 204 -15.11 -7.65 -16.34
CA LEU A 204 -16.25 -6.79 -16.65
C LEU A 204 -16.24 -5.47 -15.84
N TRP A 205 -15.62 -5.48 -14.67
CA TRP A 205 -15.49 -4.28 -13.84
C TRP A 205 -14.57 -3.20 -14.43
N LEU A 206 -13.77 -3.53 -15.44
CA LEU A 206 -13.00 -2.52 -16.17
C LEU A 206 -13.89 -1.51 -16.89
N PHE A 207 -15.01 -1.93 -17.47
CA PHE A 207 -15.88 -1.06 -18.23
C PHE A 207 -16.40 0.14 -17.40
N PRO A 208 -17.08 -0.06 -16.26
CA PRO A 208 -17.52 1.05 -15.43
C PRO A 208 -16.36 1.91 -14.92
N THR A 209 -15.21 1.30 -14.63
CA THR A 209 -14.03 2.03 -14.16
C THR A 209 -13.43 2.92 -15.24
N ILE A 210 -13.28 2.43 -16.48
CA ILE A 210 -12.78 3.22 -17.61
C ILE A 210 -13.77 4.34 -17.95
N VAL A 211 -15.07 4.05 -17.99
CA VAL A 211 -16.11 5.06 -18.26
C VAL A 211 -16.06 6.17 -17.22
N LYS A 212 -15.95 5.81 -15.94
CA LYS A 212 -15.82 6.78 -14.85
C LYS A 212 -14.53 7.59 -14.97
N TYR A 213 -13.39 6.93 -15.26
CA TYR A 213 -12.12 7.61 -15.47
C TYR A 213 -12.20 8.67 -16.56
N ILE A 214 -12.73 8.31 -17.73
CA ILE A 214 -12.87 9.25 -18.85
C ILE A 214 -13.84 10.39 -18.51
N GLY A 215 -14.95 10.06 -17.83
CA GLY A 215 -15.94 11.06 -17.42
C GLY A 215 -15.40 12.09 -16.45
N GLU A 216 -14.56 11.68 -15.50
CA GLU A 216 -14.00 12.56 -14.47
C GLU A 216 -12.72 13.27 -14.94
N SER A 217 -11.83 12.58 -15.65
CA SER A 217 -10.56 13.15 -16.12
C SER A 217 -10.69 13.96 -17.41
N GLY A 218 -11.70 13.67 -18.24
CA GLY A 218 -11.83 14.20 -19.58
C GLY A 218 -10.82 13.61 -20.59
N ASN A 219 -9.98 12.68 -20.18
CA ASN A 219 -8.91 12.09 -21.01
C ASN A 219 -9.47 11.04 -21.99
N LYS A 220 -10.04 11.50 -23.10
CA LYS A 220 -10.58 10.61 -24.15
C LYS A 220 -9.48 9.85 -24.91
N SER A 221 -8.26 10.41 -24.97
CA SER A 221 -7.14 9.77 -25.68
C SER A 221 -6.67 8.48 -25.02
N PHE A 222 -7.07 8.25 -23.76
CA PHE A 222 -6.84 6.97 -23.08
C PHE A 222 -7.42 5.77 -23.83
N LEU A 223 -8.52 5.97 -24.58
CA LEU A 223 -9.13 4.91 -25.39
C LEU A 223 -8.32 4.51 -26.65
N ASP A 224 -7.39 5.35 -27.05
CA ASP A 224 -6.55 5.11 -28.22
C ASP A 224 -5.20 4.48 -27.85
N GLU A 225 -4.94 4.27 -26.54
CA GLU A 225 -3.72 3.66 -26.05
C GLU A 225 -3.70 2.17 -26.38
N VAL A 226 -2.52 1.68 -26.75
CA VAL A 226 -2.22 0.25 -26.92
C VAL A 226 -1.49 -0.21 -25.67
N ILE A 227 -2.06 -1.16 -24.95
CA ILE A 227 -1.56 -1.67 -23.66
C ILE A 227 -1.16 -3.13 -23.81
#